data_559c1e23963827fef7f3d77a96e81b71
#
_entry.id   559c1e23963827fef7f3d77a96e81b71
#
_cell.length_a   1.000
_cell.length_b   1.000
_cell.length_c   1.000
_cell.angle_alpha   90.00
_cell.angle_beta   90.00
_cell.angle_gamma   90.00
#
_symmetry.space_group_name_H-M   'P 1'
#
loop_
_entity.id
_entity.type
_entity.pdbx_description
1 polymer ?
#
loop_
_entity_poly.entity_id
_entity_poly.type
_entity_poly.pdbx_seq_one_letter_code
_entity_poly.pdbx_strand_id
1 'polypeptide(L)'
;YGLLHDGFRYLSDELAPVDLQTMAVQPYPHALCLKSEPPAPYRLPAATLRTGATLHIPVAALPSATLREPVPLGAIFFLGRDGNSDTTVQRIDAGEAAARLYANALNNLAHGGEGLDAAIHLTSRTPCFRLQLGDLRRAGGVIRSALEDSR
;
A
#
# COMPACT_ATOMS: atom_id res chain seq x y z
N TYR A 1 -8.59 2.82 -0.15
CA TYR A 1 -10.03 2.56 -0.07
C TYR A 1 -10.56 2.01 -1.40
N GLY A 2 -10.24 2.65 -2.55
CA GLY A 2 -10.68 2.17 -3.87
C GLY A 2 -10.33 0.71 -4.16
N LEU A 3 -9.10 0.28 -3.85
CA LEU A 3 -8.68 -1.12 -4.04
C LEU A 3 -9.55 -2.14 -3.30
N LEU A 4 -10.09 -1.77 -2.12
CA LEU A 4 -10.98 -2.65 -1.37
C LEU A 4 -12.32 -2.87 -2.09
N HIS A 5 -12.81 -1.85 -2.81
CA HIS A 5 -13.99 -2.00 -3.69
C HIS A 5 -13.70 -2.86 -4.91
N ASP A 6 -12.44 -2.91 -5.35
CA ASP A 6 -11.98 -3.77 -6.46
C ASP A 6 -11.65 -5.20 -6.00
N GLY A 7 -12.00 -5.57 -4.76
CA GLY A 7 -11.84 -6.92 -4.21
C GLY A 7 -10.45 -7.23 -3.63
N PHE A 8 -9.56 -6.25 -3.47
CA PHE A 8 -8.35 -6.44 -2.67
C PHE A 8 -8.72 -6.58 -1.20
N ARG A 9 -8.00 -7.41 -0.47
CA ARG A 9 -8.21 -7.61 0.97
C ARG A 9 -7.39 -6.62 1.78
N TYR A 10 -7.91 -6.23 2.93
CA TYR A 10 -7.27 -5.29 3.84
C TYR A 10 -6.29 -5.99 4.77
N LEU A 11 -5.10 -5.44 4.90
CA LEU A 11 -4.08 -5.91 5.83
C LEU A 11 -3.71 -4.84 6.85
N SER A 12 -3.44 -3.63 6.39
CA SER A 12 -3.06 -2.47 7.18
C SER A 12 -3.26 -1.19 6.38
N ASP A 13 -3.22 -0.03 7.04
CA ASP A 13 -3.28 1.30 6.43
C ASP A 13 -1.92 2.01 6.50
N GLU A 14 -1.44 2.30 7.70
CA GLU A 14 -0.26 3.15 7.90
C GLU A 14 1.05 2.37 7.99
N LEU A 15 0.99 1.13 8.47
CA LEU A 15 2.16 0.30 8.74
C LEU A 15 2.12 -1.00 7.98
N ALA A 16 3.24 -1.40 7.42
CA ALA A 16 3.47 -2.71 6.83
C ALA A 16 4.67 -3.38 7.51
N PRO A 17 4.51 -3.96 8.72
CA PRO A 17 5.60 -4.67 9.38
C PRO A 17 5.98 -5.90 8.55
N VAL A 18 7.23 -5.97 8.11
CA VAL A 18 7.74 -7.09 7.29
C VAL A 18 8.75 -7.88 8.10
N ASP A 19 8.53 -9.19 8.18
CA ASP A 19 9.52 -10.12 8.68
C ASP A 19 10.54 -10.41 7.57
N LEU A 20 11.79 -9.99 7.80
CA LEU A 20 12.87 -10.10 6.82
C LEU A 20 13.33 -11.55 6.58
N GLN A 21 13.06 -12.47 7.51
CA GLN A 21 13.45 -13.89 7.36
C GLN A 21 12.45 -14.61 6.46
N THR A 22 11.16 -14.40 6.71
CA THR A 22 10.08 -15.07 5.98
C THR A 22 9.57 -14.30 4.78
N MET A 23 9.95 -13.04 4.62
CA MET A 23 9.41 -12.11 3.62
C MET A 23 7.89 -11.97 3.71
N ALA A 24 7.35 -12.07 4.92
CA ALA A 24 5.92 -11.96 5.17
C ALA A 24 5.55 -10.61 5.78
N VAL A 25 4.45 -10.04 5.30
CA VAL A 25 3.86 -8.82 5.86
C VAL A 25 2.90 -9.22 6.98
N GLN A 26 3.12 -8.68 8.17
CA GLN A 26 2.28 -8.93 9.34
C GLN A 26 1.01 -8.08 9.26
N PRO A 27 -0.16 -8.63 9.58
CA PRO A 27 -1.39 -7.85 9.62
C PRO A 27 -1.37 -6.89 10.81
N TYR A 28 -1.78 -5.66 10.54
CA TYR A 28 -1.94 -4.63 11.56
C TYR A 28 -3.21 -3.81 11.28
N PRO A 29 -4.39 -4.46 11.34
CA PRO A 29 -5.64 -3.84 10.90
C PRO A 29 -6.16 -2.85 11.93
N HIS A 30 -6.06 -1.57 11.58
CA HIS A 30 -6.76 -0.49 12.29
C HIS A 30 -7.84 0.13 11.40
N ALA A 31 -8.56 1.14 11.92
CA ALA A 31 -9.45 1.96 11.10
C ALA A 31 -8.69 2.55 9.92
N LEU A 32 -9.23 2.39 8.72
CA LEU A 32 -8.66 3.00 7.52
C LEU A 32 -8.89 4.52 7.56
N CYS A 33 -7.82 5.30 7.38
CA CYS A 33 -7.83 6.75 7.50
C CYS A 33 -7.83 7.44 6.15
N LEU A 34 -8.81 8.31 5.91
CA LEU A 34 -8.88 9.15 4.72
C LEU A 34 -8.75 10.63 5.11
N LYS A 35 -8.00 11.40 4.32
CA LYS A 35 -7.84 12.86 4.50
C LYS A 35 -8.94 13.66 3.80
N SER A 36 -9.70 13.03 2.92
CA SER A 36 -10.83 13.63 2.21
C SER A 36 -11.86 12.56 1.88
N GLU A 37 -13.06 12.98 1.52
CA GLU A 37 -14.06 12.06 1.00
C GLU A 37 -13.59 11.41 -0.31
N PRO A 38 -13.81 10.09 -0.49
CA PRO A 38 -13.45 9.43 -1.72
C PRO A 38 -14.32 9.96 -2.88
N PRO A 39 -13.77 10.05 -4.10
CA PRO A 39 -14.55 10.45 -5.26
C PRO A 39 -15.60 9.40 -5.61
N ALA A 40 -16.65 9.79 -6.34
CA ALA A 40 -17.60 8.85 -6.90
C ALA A 40 -16.89 7.78 -7.76
N PRO A 41 -17.34 6.51 -7.73
CA PRO A 41 -18.56 6.00 -7.10
C PRO A 41 -18.42 5.56 -5.63
N TYR A 42 -17.23 5.71 -5.05
CA TYR A 42 -16.95 5.21 -3.70
C TYR A 42 -17.72 6.02 -2.64
N ARG A 43 -18.50 5.31 -1.80
CA ARG A 43 -19.27 5.92 -0.73
C ARG A 43 -18.71 5.53 0.62
N LEU A 44 -18.71 6.47 1.57
CA LEU A 44 -18.34 6.18 2.95
C LEU A 44 -19.41 5.33 3.64
N PRO A 45 -19.02 4.31 4.42
CA PRO A 45 -19.94 3.60 5.29
C PRO A 45 -20.56 4.54 6.33
N ALA A 46 -21.79 4.26 6.75
CA ALA A 46 -22.47 5.03 7.79
C ALA A 46 -21.73 5.03 9.15
N ALA A 47 -20.93 3.99 9.41
CA ALA A 47 -20.10 3.86 10.60
C ALA A 47 -18.80 4.69 10.55
N THR A 48 -18.57 5.49 9.50
CA THR A 48 -17.36 6.33 9.39
C THR A 48 -17.38 7.41 10.47
N LEU A 49 -16.31 7.52 11.23
CA LEU A 49 -16.11 8.55 12.25
C LEU A 49 -15.28 9.68 11.67
N ARG A 50 -15.68 10.93 11.96
CA ARG A 50 -14.90 12.11 11.58
C ARG A 50 -14.20 12.69 12.82
N THR A 51 -12.88 12.81 12.77
CA THR A 51 -12.09 13.43 13.84
C THR A 51 -11.23 14.53 13.21
N GLY A 52 -11.60 15.78 13.43
CA GLY A 52 -10.98 16.92 12.73
C GLY A 52 -11.15 16.79 11.22
N ALA A 53 -10.04 16.82 10.50
CA ALA A 53 -10.00 16.68 9.04
C ALA A 53 -9.90 15.21 8.55
N THR A 54 -9.82 14.24 9.48
CA THR A 54 -9.61 12.82 9.12
C THR A 54 -10.91 12.03 9.26
N LEU A 55 -11.15 11.16 8.29
CA LEU A 55 -12.23 10.19 8.26
C LEU A 55 -11.67 8.81 8.65
N HIS A 56 -12.24 8.18 9.65
CA HIS A 56 -11.84 6.88 10.15
C HIS A 56 -12.93 5.85 9.83
N ILE A 57 -12.62 4.91 8.95
CA ILE A 57 -13.54 3.83 8.59
C ILE A 57 -13.19 2.62 9.46
N PRO A 58 -14.07 2.19 10.37
CA PRO A 58 -13.83 1.00 11.18
C PRO A 58 -13.59 -0.23 10.31
N VAL A 59 -12.68 -1.12 10.74
CA VAL A 59 -12.34 -2.34 10.00
C VAL A 59 -13.57 -3.18 9.66
N ALA A 60 -14.53 -3.27 10.57
CA ALA A 60 -15.77 -4.02 10.36
C ALA A 60 -16.71 -3.42 9.29
N ALA A 61 -16.47 -2.16 8.91
CA ALA A 61 -17.26 -1.45 7.89
C ALA A 61 -16.53 -1.36 6.53
N LEU A 62 -15.36 -1.97 6.38
CA LEU A 62 -14.63 -1.99 5.12
C LEU A 62 -15.36 -2.85 4.08
N PRO A 63 -15.29 -2.50 2.78
CA PRO A 63 -16.02 -3.21 1.73
C PRO A 63 -15.42 -4.57 1.36
N SER A 64 -14.28 -4.94 1.94
CA SER A 64 -13.62 -6.22 1.69
C SER A 64 -13.16 -6.90 2.97
N ALA A 65 -12.82 -8.20 2.85
CA ALA A 65 -12.32 -8.98 3.97
C ALA A 65 -10.97 -8.46 4.49
N THR A 66 -10.85 -8.45 5.81
CA THR A 66 -9.59 -8.14 6.51
C THR A 66 -8.80 -9.41 6.75
N LEU A 67 -7.52 -9.37 6.42
CA LEU A 67 -6.59 -10.46 6.71
C LEU A 67 -6.13 -10.37 8.17
N ARG A 68 -6.00 -11.52 8.80
CA ARG A 68 -5.52 -11.66 10.18
C ARG A 68 -4.26 -12.50 10.30
N GLU A 69 -3.88 -13.17 9.21
CA GLU A 69 -2.68 -13.98 9.10
C GLU A 69 -1.63 -13.28 8.25
N PRO A 70 -0.33 -13.51 8.51
CA PRO A 70 0.75 -13.00 7.67
C PRO A 70 0.59 -13.44 6.21
N VAL A 71 1.00 -12.58 5.29
CA VAL A 71 0.96 -12.87 3.85
C VAL A 71 2.33 -12.63 3.24
N PRO A 72 2.75 -13.40 2.23
CA PRO A 72 3.99 -13.13 1.51
C PRO A 72 3.98 -11.73 0.89
N LEU A 73 5.11 -11.03 0.95
CA LEU A 73 5.32 -9.77 0.25
C LEU A 73 5.43 -10.03 -1.24
N GLY A 74 4.38 -9.71 -1.99
CA GLY A 74 4.30 -10.00 -3.43
C GLY A 74 4.83 -8.89 -4.32
N ALA A 75 4.64 -7.62 -3.93
CA ALA A 75 5.12 -6.45 -4.67
C ALA A 75 5.13 -5.19 -3.79
N ILE A 76 5.91 -4.19 -4.21
CA ILE A 76 5.96 -2.87 -3.58
C ILE A 76 5.60 -1.81 -4.62
N PHE A 77 4.60 -0.99 -4.31
CA PHE A 77 4.17 0.11 -5.15
C PHE A 77 4.44 1.46 -4.48
N PHE A 78 5.27 2.28 -5.09
CA PHE A 78 5.53 3.66 -4.66
C PHE A 78 4.54 4.59 -5.34
N LEU A 79 3.68 5.21 -4.53
CA LEU A 79 2.59 6.06 -5.01
C LEU A 79 3.09 7.44 -5.38
N GLY A 80 2.66 7.95 -6.53
CA GLY A 80 2.85 9.32 -6.97
C GLY A 80 1.54 9.92 -7.49
N ARG A 81 1.47 11.25 -7.50
CA ARG A 81 0.42 12.02 -8.16
C ARG A 81 1.09 13.13 -8.96
N ASP A 82 0.88 13.14 -10.26
CA ASP A 82 1.45 14.15 -11.16
C ASP A 82 0.41 15.07 -11.80
N GLY A 83 -0.85 14.98 -11.38
CA GLY A 83 -1.96 15.75 -11.94
C GLY A 83 -2.44 15.24 -13.31
N ASN A 84 -1.83 14.18 -13.85
CA ASN A 84 -2.28 13.56 -15.07
C ASN A 84 -3.56 12.74 -14.84
N SER A 85 -4.41 12.61 -15.85
CA SER A 85 -5.67 11.88 -15.77
C SER A 85 -5.50 10.36 -15.80
N ASP A 86 -4.37 9.86 -16.29
CA ASP A 86 -4.13 8.43 -16.47
C ASP A 86 -3.40 7.80 -15.28
N THR A 87 -3.92 6.65 -14.84
CA THR A 87 -3.22 5.80 -13.87
C THR A 87 -2.25 4.89 -14.61
N THR A 88 -0.96 4.97 -14.25
CA THR A 88 0.11 4.18 -14.89
C THR A 88 0.97 3.47 -13.87
N VAL A 89 1.51 2.31 -14.25
CA VAL A 89 2.48 1.54 -13.47
C VAL A 89 3.75 1.37 -14.30
N GLN A 90 4.88 1.61 -13.68
CA GLN A 90 6.19 1.39 -14.25
C GLN A 90 7.05 0.59 -13.28
N ARG A 91 7.67 -0.49 -13.75
CA ARG A 91 8.67 -1.21 -12.97
C ARG A 91 9.90 -0.34 -12.76
N ILE A 92 10.45 -0.35 -11.55
CA ILE A 92 11.68 0.35 -11.19
C ILE A 92 12.75 -0.65 -10.76
N ASP A 93 14.02 -0.26 -10.86
CA ASP A 93 15.12 -1.10 -10.41
C ASP A 93 15.21 -1.18 -8.89
N ALA A 94 15.91 -2.22 -8.39
CA ALA A 94 16.01 -2.50 -6.98
C ALA A 94 16.75 -1.41 -6.19
N GLY A 95 17.72 -0.71 -6.80
CA GLY A 95 18.46 0.36 -6.16
C GLY A 95 17.60 1.61 -5.94
N GLU A 96 16.85 2.04 -6.96
CA GLU A 96 15.86 3.12 -6.82
C GLU A 96 14.82 2.76 -5.77
N ALA A 97 14.32 1.53 -5.80
CA ALA A 97 13.32 1.05 -4.87
C ALA A 97 13.85 1.02 -3.42
N ALA A 98 15.11 0.59 -3.21
CA ALA A 98 15.73 0.57 -1.89
C ALA A 98 15.86 1.99 -1.30
N ALA A 99 16.32 2.95 -2.11
CA ALA A 99 16.43 4.33 -1.68
C ALA A 99 15.06 4.93 -1.29
N ARG A 100 14.03 4.66 -2.09
CA ARG A 100 12.65 5.10 -1.79
C ARG A 100 12.09 4.44 -0.54
N LEU A 101 12.30 3.13 -0.37
CA LEU A 101 11.82 2.38 0.78
C LEU A 101 12.50 2.87 2.06
N TYR A 102 13.82 3.04 2.03
CA TYR A 102 14.59 3.56 3.14
C TYR A 102 14.12 4.96 3.57
N ALA A 103 13.87 5.86 2.60
CA ALA A 103 13.39 7.22 2.89
C ALA A 103 11.98 7.25 3.52
N ASN A 104 11.18 6.19 3.35
CA ASN A 104 9.82 6.08 3.89
C ASN A 104 9.72 5.12 5.09
N ALA A 105 10.81 4.50 5.52
CA ALA A 105 10.79 3.60 6.66
C ALA A 105 10.70 4.37 7.98
N LEU A 106 9.71 4.01 8.83
CA LEU A 106 9.40 4.77 10.05
C LEU A 106 10.42 4.59 11.17
N ASN A 107 11.18 3.51 11.18
CA ASN A 107 12.04 3.14 12.29
C ASN A 107 13.53 3.02 11.92
N ASN A 108 13.96 3.73 10.89
CA ASN A 108 15.37 3.74 10.46
C ASN A 108 16.36 4.02 11.59
N LEU A 109 16.00 4.92 12.51
CA LEU A 109 16.85 5.28 13.66
C LEU A 109 16.92 4.19 14.73
N ALA A 110 15.91 3.34 14.82
CA ALA A 110 15.85 2.26 15.82
C ALA A 110 16.77 1.07 15.45
N HIS A 111 17.16 0.94 14.18
CA HIS A 111 17.93 -0.18 13.67
C HIS A 111 19.41 0.13 13.40
N GLY A 112 19.95 1.20 13.97
CA GLY A 112 21.40 1.46 14.04
C GLY A 112 22.18 1.43 12.71
N GLY A 113 21.52 1.71 11.58
CA GLY A 113 22.13 1.66 10.25
C GLY A 113 21.72 0.44 9.42
N GLU A 114 21.12 -0.58 10.00
CA GLU A 114 20.65 -1.79 9.28
C GLU A 114 19.40 -1.54 8.40
N GLY A 115 18.77 -0.37 8.52
CA GLY A 115 17.57 -0.04 7.78
C GLY A 115 17.78 0.00 6.26
N LEU A 116 18.96 0.41 5.79
CA LEU A 116 19.30 0.39 4.35
C LEU A 116 19.48 -1.05 3.86
N ASP A 117 20.16 -1.88 4.63
CA ASP A 117 20.37 -3.29 4.28
C ASP A 117 19.03 -4.04 4.24
N ALA A 118 18.12 -3.75 5.16
CA ALA A 118 16.77 -4.28 5.13
C ALA A 118 16.00 -3.82 3.87
N ALA A 119 16.11 -2.55 3.49
CA ALA A 119 15.49 -2.03 2.27
C ALA A 119 16.05 -2.70 1.01
N ILE A 120 17.37 -2.87 0.92
CA ILE A 120 18.05 -3.58 -0.17
C ILE A 120 17.59 -5.05 -0.22
N HIS A 121 17.54 -5.72 0.95
CA HIS A 121 17.10 -7.11 1.04
C HIS A 121 15.67 -7.30 0.51
N LEU A 122 14.74 -6.42 0.91
CA LEU A 122 13.35 -6.48 0.46
C LEU A 122 13.24 -6.23 -1.05
N THR A 123 13.87 -5.16 -1.56
CA THR A 123 13.69 -4.73 -2.95
C THR A 123 14.44 -5.59 -3.96
N SER A 124 15.51 -6.30 -3.55
CA SER A 124 16.21 -7.26 -4.41
C SER A 124 15.42 -8.56 -4.64
N ARG A 125 14.42 -8.84 -3.81
CA ARG A 125 13.62 -10.08 -3.86
C ARG A 125 12.16 -9.85 -4.21
N THR A 126 11.73 -8.59 -4.27
CA THR A 126 10.35 -8.22 -4.48
C THR A 126 10.24 -7.28 -5.67
N PRO A 127 9.37 -7.54 -6.65
CA PRO A 127 9.14 -6.62 -7.74
C PRO A 127 8.63 -5.27 -7.22
N CYS A 128 9.24 -4.19 -7.72
CA CYS A 128 8.96 -2.84 -7.27
C CYS A 128 8.48 -1.97 -8.43
N PHE A 129 7.49 -1.14 -8.15
CA PHE A 129 6.82 -0.32 -9.15
C PHE A 129 6.62 1.11 -8.68
N ARG A 130 6.67 2.05 -9.63
CA ARG A 130 6.11 3.38 -9.48
C ARG A 130 4.66 3.33 -9.97
N LEU A 131 3.70 3.71 -9.13
CA LEU A 131 2.29 3.83 -9.47
C LEU A 131 1.92 5.31 -9.46
N GLN A 132 1.70 5.88 -10.64
CA GLN A 132 1.14 7.23 -10.78
C GLN A 132 -0.39 7.15 -10.78
N LEU A 133 -1.00 7.79 -9.80
CA LEU A 133 -2.45 7.78 -9.62
C LEU A 133 -3.11 8.94 -10.38
N GLY A 134 -3.90 8.61 -11.36
CA GLY A 134 -4.86 9.47 -12.02
C GLY A 134 -6.29 9.06 -11.64
N ASP A 135 -6.99 8.32 -12.51
CA ASP A 135 -8.33 7.78 -12.21
C ASP A 135 -8.24 6.58 -11.26
N LEU A 136 -8.72 6.75 -10.03
CA LEU A 136 -8.74 5.70 -9.00
C LEU A 136 -9.49 4.43 -9.43
N ARG A 137 -10.50 4.55 -10.30
CA ARG A 137 -11.28 3.40 -10.79
C ARG A 137 -10.45 2.45 -11.65
N ARG A 138 -9.36 2.94 -12.23
CA ARG A 138 -8.44 2.15 -13.06
C ARG A 138 -7.32 1.51 -12.25
N ALA A 139 -7.08 1.99 -11.03
CA ALA A 139 -5.92 1.60 -10.22
C ALA A 139 -5.88 0.09 -9.94
N GLY A 140 -7.02 -0.51 -9.58
CA GLY A 140 -7.11 -1.95 -9.29
C GLY A 140 -6.74 -2.82 -10.49
N GLY A 141 -7.24 -2.48 -11.69
CA GLY A 141 -6.93 -3.21 -12.92
C GLY A 141 -5.46 -3.11 -13.30
N VAL A 142 -4.88 -1.90 -13.26
CA VAL A 142 -3.48 -1.65 -13.60
C VAL A 142 -2.53 -2.38 -12.62
N ILE A 143 -2.84 -2.39 -11.33
CA ILE A 143 -2.07 -3.15 -10.32
C ILE A 143 -2.15 -4.66 -10.60
N ARG A 144 -3.34 -5.21 -10.90
CA ARG A 144 -3.48 -6.65 -11.20
C ARG A 144 -2.64 -7.06 -12.40
N SER A 145 -2.72 -6.31 -13.51
CA SER A 145 -1.90 -6.57 -14.69
C SER A 145 -0.40 -6.57 -14.37
N ALA A 146 0.08 -5.59 -13.61
CA ALA A 146 1.49 -5.53 -13.21
C ALA A 146 1.93 -6.72 -12.35
N LEU A 147 1.03 -7.24 -11.51
CA LEU A 147 1.31 -8.43 -10.68
C LEU A 147 1.32 -9.72 -11.51
N GLU A 148 0.48 -9.83 -12.53
CA GLU A 148 0.43 -10.97 -13.45
C GLU A 148 1.69 -11.03 -14.33
N ASP A 149 2.14 -9.89 -14.85
CA ASP A 149 3.35 -9.76 -15.67
C ASP A 149 4.65 -10.00 -14.89
N SER A 150 4.59 -10.08 -13.56
CA SER A 150 5.76 -10.21 -12.67
C SER A 150 5.98 -11.64 -12.15
N ARG A 151 5.09 -12.57 -12.50
CA ARG A 151 5.17 -13.99 -12.14
C ARG A 151 5.98 -14.78 -13.13
#